data_28259eda13db1e014a70278da0a28215
#
_entry.id   28259eda13db1e014a70278da0a28215
#
_cell.length_a   1.000
_cell.length_b   1.000
_cell.length_c   1.000
_cell.angle_alpha   90.00
_cell.angle_beta   90.00
_cell.angle_gamma   90.00
#
_symmetry.space_group_name_H-M   'P 1'
#
loop_
_entity.id
_entity.type
_entity.pdbx_description
1 polymer ?
#
loop_
_entity_poly.entity_id
_entity_poly.type
_entity_poly.pdbx_seq_one_letter_code
_entity_poly.pdbx_strand_id
1 'polypeptide(L)'
;MAESLDDAIRRLVVPTPMPGGTFTLTLWPGHVANIARDTGIPGWSVEARTLDLGLIPTRYLRNMHSITPEAQARLLRSSVAQVGLGGLGGTILDQLLRLGVGTLRVADGDIFEDSNLNRQALCDMAAIGRSKAETARHAAARINPSATVDARHEFLTRDTLPGFLAGCDLAIDALGGLKDRLTLQQCASDAGIPLVTGALAGWTGYVAVVMPGQPGPAQLMGLDNGAEESLGCPPPTVNLMATLMAAEAARLLRGDTSRLAGSMLVVDLDNLTFDRISL
;
A
#
# COMPACT_ATOMS: atom_id res chain seq x y z
N MET A 1 11.79 34.15 17.67
CA MET A 1 11.15 33.58 16.45
C MET A 1 11.13 32.08 16.60
N ALA A 2 10.06 31.41 16.21
CA ALA A 2 10.05 29.95 16.20
C ALA A 2 11.10 29.44 15.19
N GLU A 3 11.80 28.35 15.52
CA GLU A 3 12.76 27.70 14.64
C GLU A 3 12.03 27.22 13.36
N SER A 4 12.63 27.42 12.19
CA SER A 4 12.04 26.90 10.94
C SER A 4 12.15 25.38 10.87
N LEU A 5 11.26 24.74 10.08
CA LEU A 5 11.34 23.29 9.84
C LEU A 5 12.71 22.86 9.29
N ASP A 6 13.23 23.64 8.36
CA ASP A 6 14.54 23.37 7.73
C ASP A 6 15.69 23.42 8.73
N ASP A 7 15.66 24.42 9.64
CA ASP A 7 16.69 24.55 10.68
C ASP A 7 16.61 23.38 11.67
N ALA A 8 15.40 22.99 12.07
CA ALA A 8 15.18 21.85 12.95
C ALA A 8 15.71 20.54 12.33
N ILE A 9 15.44 20.29 11.03
CA ILE A 9 15.96 19.15 10.30
C ILE A 9 17.48 19.19 10.26
N ARG A 10 18.09 20.30 9.80
CA ARG A 10 19.55 20.43 9.66
C ARG A 10 20.31 20.27 10.99
N ARG A 11 19.72 20.71 12.08
CA ARG A 11 20.32 20.59 13.43
C ARG A 11 20.33 19.14 13.93
N LEU A 12 19.37 18.31 13.51
CA LEU A 12 19.15 16.97 14.06
C LEU A 12 19.67 15.83 13.17
N VAL A 13 20.19 16.14 11.97
CA VAL A 13 20.83 15.10 11.12
C VAL A 13 22.14 14.64 11.72
N VAL A 14 22.44 13.38 11.52
CA VAL A 14 23.67 12.74 12.00
C VAL A 14 24.42 12.05 10.88
N PRO A 15 25.77 12.03 10.90
CA PRO A 15 26.55 11.24 9.96
C PRO A 15 26.25 9.75 10.15
N THR A 16 25.85 9.07 9.08
CA THR A 16 25.55 7.64 9.09
C THR A 16 26.43 6.92 8.08
N PRO A 17 27.12 5.84 8.49
CA PRO A 17 28.00 5.10 7.60
C PRO A 17 27.19 4.40 6.49
N MET A 18 27.74 4.46 5.28
CA MET A 18 27.20 3.82 4.08
C MET A 18 28.05 2.59 3.70
N PRO A 19 27.50 1.62 2.96
CA PRO A 19 28.30 0.61 2.32
C PRO A 19 29.41 1.25 1.46
N GLY A 20 30.64 0.78 1.59
CA GLY A 20 31.79 1.37 0.87
C GLY A 20 32.58 2.40 1.67
N GLY A 21 32.25 2.62 2.96
CA GLY A 21 33.06 3.44 3.88
C GLY A 21 32.82 4.96 3.77
N THR A 22 31.86 5.40 2.95
CA THR A 22 31.41 6.79 2.89
C THR A 22 30.39 7.08 3.99
N PHE A 23 30.14 8.37 4.26
CA PHE A 23 29.12 8.82 5.21
C PHE A 23 28.07 9.67 4.48
N THR A 24 26.83 9.56 4.92
CA THR A 24 25.75 10.47 4.51
C THR A 24 25.07 11.05 5.74
N LEU A 25 24.44 12.21 5.59
CA LEU A 25 23.67 12.83 6.67
C LEU A 25 22.24 12.27 6.66
N THR A 26 21.82 11.72 7.79
CA THR A 26 20.49 11.14 7.92
C THR A 26 19.71 11.73 9.09
N LEU A 27 18.37 11.76 8.92
CA LEU A 27 17.43 12.12 9.97
C LEU A 27 16.80 10.84 10.55
N TRP A 28 16.98 10.61 11.84
CA TRP A 28 16.49 9.41 12.51
C TRP A 28 14.99 9.48 12.80
N PRO A 29 14.28 8.33 12.83
CA PRO A 29 12.83 8.29 13.09
C PRO A 29 12.40 8.98 14.39
N GLY A 30 13.21 8.88 15.45
CA GLY A 30 12.96 9.58 16.71
C GLY A 30 13.01 11.12 16.57
N HIS A 31 13.93 11.64 15.75
CA HIS A 31 14.01 13.07 15.46
C HIS A 31 12.82 13.52 14.59
N VAL A 32 12.41 12.71 13.61
CA VAL A 32 11.18 12.97 12.82
C VAL A 32 9.98 13.07 13.75
N ALA A 33 9.82 12.12 14.67
CA ALA A 33 8.70 12.11 15.62
C ALA A 33 8.70 13.36 16.53
N ASN A 34 9.89 13.80 17.00
CA ASN A 34 10.01 15.00 17.81
C ASN A 34 9.63 16.26 17.01
N ILE A 35 10.17 16.44 15.80
CA ILE A 35 9.83 17.56 14.92
C ILE A 35 8.31 17.57 14.63
N ALA A 36 7.74 16.42 14.26
CA ALA A 36 6.32 16.29 13.96
C ALA A 36 5.43 16.71 15.15
N ARG A 37 5.78 16.25 16.36
CA ARG A 37 5.06 16.63 17.60
C ARG A 37 5.18 18.12 17.90
N ASP A 38 6.38 18.69 17.79
CA ASP A 38 6.68 20.06 18.21
C ASP A 38 6.12 21.09 17.20
N THR A 39 5.97 20.71 15.92
CA THR A 39 5.48 21.59 14.84
C THR A 39 4.03 21.33 14.45
N GLY A 40 3.44 20.18 14.79
CA GLY A 40 2.14 19.72 14.30
C GLY A 40 2.16 19.24 12.83
N ILE A 41 3.35 19.17 12.19
CA ILE A 41 3.49 18.70 10.81
C ILE A 41 3.52 17.18 10.79
N PRO A 42 2.79 16.49 9.88
CA PRO A 42 2.83 15.04 9.79
C PRO A 42 4.25 14.50 9.55
N GLY A 43 4.60 13.37 10.16
CA GLY A 43 5.94 12.79 10.06
C GLY A 43 6.40 12.54 8.62
N TRP A 44 5.50 12.03 7.75
CA TRP A 44 5.81 11.86 6.32
C TRP A 44 6.19 13.17 5.62
N SER A 45 5.60 14.28 6.03
CA SER A 45 5.92 15.61 5.46
C SER A 45 7.28 16.09 5.93
N VAL A 46 7.68 15.83 7.18
CA VAL A 46 9.04 16.07 7.69
C VAL A 46 10.05 15.24 6.91
N GLU A 47 9.77 13.93 6.68
CA GLU A 47 10.64 13.04 5.91
C GLU A 47 10.76 13.49 4.45
N ALA A 48 9.65 13.90 3.81
CA ALA A 48 9.67 14.43 2.45
C ALA A 48 10.50 15.73 2.35
N ARG A 49 10.35 16.64 3.32
CA ARG A 49 11.15 17.86 3.38
C ARG A 49 12.64 17.56 3.60
N THR A 50 12.95 16.53 4.38
CA THR A 50 14.33 16.05 4.57
C THR A 50 14.98 15.68 3.22
N LEU A 51 14.26 14.94 2.36
CA LEU A 51 14.73 14.59 1.01
C LEU A 51 14.90 15.82 0.11
N ASP A 52 13.98 16.79 0.15
CA ASP A 52 14.08 18.04 -0.62
C ASP A 52 15.34 18.84 -0.25
N LEU A 53 15.82 18.72 0.98
CA LEU A 53 17.04 19.35 1.47
C LEU A 53 18.32 18.56 1.10
N GLY A 54 18.22 17.47 0.34
CA GLY A 54 19.33 16.59 0.01
C GLY A 54 19.81 15.71 1.16
N LEU A 55 18.98 15.56 2.19
CA LEU A 55 19.26 14.75 3.38
C LEU A 55 18.39 13.48 3.32
N ILE A 56 18.77 12.42 4.04
CA ILE A 56 18.06 11.13 3.92
C ILE A 56 17.40 10.75 5.24
N PRO A 57 16.06 10.52 5.28
CA PRO A 57 15.47 9.84 6.43
C PRO A 57 16.06 8.43 6.54
N THR A 58 16.60 8.08 7.70
CA THR A 58 17.35 6.82 7.92
C THR A 58 16.52 5.59 7.52
N ARG A 59 15.22 5.65 7.69
CA ARG A 59 14.26 4.60 7.29
C ARG A 59 14.43 4.16 5.85
N TYR A 60 14.71 5.11 4.92
CA TYR A 60 14.76 4.84 3.47
C TYR A 60 16.19 4.69 2.95
N LEU A 61 17.19 4.68 3.82
CA LEU A 61 18.59 4.62 3.43
C LEU A 61 18.90 3.44 2.48
N ARG A 62 18.29 2.29 2.74
CA ARG A 62 18.46 1.09 1.91
C ARG A 62 17.72 1.14 0.56
N ASN A 63 16.83 2.09 0.39
CA ASN A 63 16.09 2.28 -0.87
C ASN A 63 16.84 3.15 -1.87
N MET A 64 17.75 4.03 -1.41
CA MET A 64 18.30 5.15 -2.21
C MET A 64 19.08 4.75 -3.46
N HIS A 65 19.51 3.51 -3.60
CA HIS A 65 20.13 3.02 -4.84
C HIS A 65 19.10 2.53 -5.87
N SER A 66 17.89 2.24 -5.47
CA SER A 66 16.81 1.72 -6.33
C SER A 66 15.65 2.71 -6.51
N ILE A 67 15.49 3.64 -5.56
CA ILE A 67 14.48 4.70 -5.56
C ILE A 67 15.22 6.00 -5.36
N THR A 68 15.11 6.93 -6.32
CA THR A 68 15.78 8.24 -6.18
C THR A 68 15.15 9.05 -5.04
N PRO A 69 15.87 10.02 -4.45
CA PRO A 69 15.30 10.89 -3.41
C PRO A 69 13.99 11.57 -3.85
N GLU A 70 13.91 12.00 -5.11
CA GLU A 70 12.71 12.64 -5.66
C GLU A 70 11.53 11.66 -5.76
N ALA A 71 11.80 10.41 -6.17
CA ALA A 71 10.79 9.36 -6.24
C ALA A 71 10.33 8.93 -4.84
N GLN A 72 11.25 8.86 -3.87
CA GLN A 72 10.91 8.59 -2.47
C GLN A 72 10.08 9.76 -1.87
N ALA A 73 10.41 11.00 -2.19
CA ALA A 73 9.63 12.15 -1.76
C ALA A 73 8.21 12.15 -2.36
N ARG A 74 8.03 11.65 -3.59
CA ARG A 74 6.69 11.44 -4.19
C ARG A 74 5.90 10.37 -3.43
N LEU A 75 6.50 9.22 -3.09
CA LEU A 75 5.85 8.20 -2.26
C LEU A 75 5.37 8.77 -0.92
N LEU A 76 6.22 9.55 -0.26
CA LEU A 76 5.87 10.21 1.02
C LEU A 76 4.69 11.18 0.89
N ARG A 77 4.54 11.84 -0.25
CA ARG A 77 3.43 12.79 -0.51
C ARG A 77 2.17 12.11 -1.04
N SER A 78 2.26 10.83 -1.40
CA SER A 78 1.15 10.12 -2.02
C SER A 78 0.11 9.68 -1.00
N SER A 79 -1.14 9.60 -1.49
CA SER A 79 -2.31 9.12 -0.76
C SER A 79 -2.93 7.92 -1.48
N VAL A 80 -3.12 6.82 -0.77
CA VAL A 80 -3.67 5.56 -1.30
C VAL A 80 -4.95 5.20 -0.57
N ALA A 81 -5.99 4.82 -1.33
CA ALA A 81 -7.20 4.22 -0.81
C ALA A 81 -7.15 2.70 -1.05
N GLN A 82 -7.18 1.90 0.00
CA GLN A 82 -7.17 0.43 -0.07
C GLN A 82 -8.46 -0.14 0.51
N VAL A 83 -9.14 -0.97 -0.25
CA VAL A 83 -10.37 -1.67 0.16
C VAL A 83 -10.05 -3.14 0.38
N GLY A 84 -10.23 -3.58 1.62
CA GLY A 84 -9.88 -4.94 2.08
C GLY A 84 -8.54 -5.00 2.84
N LEU A 85 -8.56 -5.73 3.98
CA LEU A 85 -7.42 -5.96 4.87
C LEU A 85 -7.22 -7.44 5.19
N GLY A 86 -7.74 -8.31 4.31
CA GLY A 86 -7.53 -9.75 4.37
C GLY A 86 -6.11 -10.17 3.97
N GLY A 87 -6.00 -11.31 3.30
CA GLY A 87 -4.71 -11.89 2.89
C GLY A 87 -3.87 -10.94 2.03
N LEU A 88 -4.44 -10.46 0.92
CA LEU A 88 -3.78 -9.49 0.05
C LEU A 88 -3.57 -8.16 0.77
N GLY A 89 -4.64 -7.60 1.34
CA GLY A 89 -4.63 -6.23 1.88
C GLY A 89 -3.69 -6.03 3.06
N GLY A 90 -3.58 -6.99 3.97
CA GLY A 90 -2.64 -6.91 5.10
C GLY A 90 -1.19 -6.87 4.65
N THR A 91 -0.83 -7.70 3.67
CA THR A 91 0.53 -7.75 3.09
C THR A 91 0.84 -6.49 2.27
N ILE A 92 -0.13 -5.98 1.49
CA ILE A 92 0.03 -4.74 0.72
C ILE A 92 0.25 -3.55 1.67
N LEU A 93 -0.57 -3.43 2.70
CA LEU A 93 -0.45 -2.35 3.71
C LEU A 93 0.94 -2.33 4.35
N ASP A 94 1.45 -3.50 4.81
CA ASP A 94 2.79 -3.61 5.38
C ASP A 94 3.87 -3.07 4.42
N GLN A 95 3.82 -3.49 3.16
CA GLN A 95 4.79 -3.09 2.15
C GLN A 95 4.71 -1.59 1.82
N LEU A 96 3.52 -1.02 1.65
CA LEU A 96 3.34 0.41 1.37
C LEU A 96 3.81 1.29 2.54
N LEU A 97 3.56 0.87 3.78
CA LEU A 97 4.10 1.54 4.97
C LEU A 97 5.63 1.55 4.98
N ARG A 98 6.27 0.41 4.65
CA ARG A 98 7.74 0.29 4.58
C ARG A 98 8.34 1.05 3.42
N LEU A 99 7.64 1.12 2.29
CA LEU A 99 8.01 1.94 1.13
C LEU A 99 7.89 3.44 1.41
N GLY A 100 7.11 3.83 2.42
CA GLY A 100 6.96 5.23 2.80
C GLY A 100 5.84 5.95 2.06
N VAL A 101 4.74 5.28 1.75
CA VAL A 101 3.51 5.97 1.35
C VAL A 101 3.02 6.81 2.52
N GLY A 102 2.85 8.12 2.30
CA GLY A 102 2.61 9.07 3.38
C GLY A 102 1.20 9.00 3.96
N THR A 103 0.19 8.77 3.12
CA THR A 103 -1.21 8.68 3.55
C THR A 103 -1.84 7.39 3.04
N LEU A 104 -2.41 6.62 3.95
CA LEU A 104 -3.10 5.37 3.65
C LEU A 104 -4.51 5.44 4.25
N ARG A 105 -5.51 5.39 3.41
CA ARG A 105 -6.91 5.25 3.79
C ARG A 105 -7.30 3.80 3.54
N VAL A 106 -7.66 3.06 4.59
CA VAL A 106 -7.94 1.63 4.49
C VAL A 106 -9.31 1.31 5.09
N ALA A 107 -10.06 0.41 4.48
CA ALA A 107 -11.38 0.00 4.97
C ALA A 107 -11.55 -1.52 4.89
N ASP A 108 -12.12 -2.08 5.94
CA ASP A 108 -12.56 -3.48 6.03
C ASP A 108 -13.61 -3.59 7.15
N GLY A 109 -14.77 -4.17 6.85
CA GLY A 109 -15.86 -4.34 7.82
C GLY A 109 -15.77 -5.60 8.66
N ASP A 110 -14.80 -6.49 8.42
CA ASP A 110 -14.66 -7.77 9.11
C ASP A 110 -13.87 -7.69 10.42
N ILE A 111 -14.01 -8.78 11.19
CA ILE A 111 -13.11 -9.14 12.30
C ILE A 111 -12.21 -10.30 11.86
N PHE A 112 -11.11 -10.52 12.58
CA PHE A 112 -10.26 -11.70 12.38
C PHE A 112 -10.87 -12.95 12.97
N GLU A 113 -10.75 -14.06 12.23
CA GLU A 113 -11.19 -15.40 12.62
C GLU A 113 -10.01 -16.39 12.59
N ASP A 114 -10.15 -17.54 13.25
CA ASP A 114 -9.12 -18.59 13.27
C ASP A 114 -8.68 -19.03 11.89
N SER A 115 -9.62 -19.10 10.93
CA SER A 115 -9.37 -19.45 9.53
C SER A 115 -8.48 -18.46 8.78
N ASN A 116 -8.24 -17.28 9.34
CA ASN A 116 -7.40 -16.22 8.74
C ASN A 116 -5.92 -16.36 9.11
N LEU A 117 -5.59 -17.11 10.17
CA LEU A 117 -4.23 -17.29 10.68
C LEU A 117 -3.26 -17.83 9.64
N ASN A 118 -3.75 -18.64 8.71
CA ASN A 118 -2.90 -19.28 7.70
C ASN A 118 -2.33 -18.33 6.65
N ARG A 119 -2.99 -17.17 6.37
CA ARG A 119 -2.63 -16.34 5.20
C ARG A 119 -2.77 -14.83 5.38
N GLN A 120 -3.42 -14.34 6.43
CA GLN A 120 -3.62 -12.90 6.63
C GLN A 120 -2.53 -12.34 7.55
N ALA A 121 -1.59 -11.59 6.98
CA ALA A 121 -0.38 -11.12 7.66
C ALA A 121 -0.64 -10.29 8.93
N LEU A 122 -1.79 -9.66 9.05
CA LEU A 122 -2.19 -8.90 10.24
C LEU A 122 -2.88 -9.77 11.30
N CYS A 123 -3.18 -11.05 10.98
CA CYS A 123 -3.84 -11.98 11.90
C CYS A 123 -2.81 -12.77 12.69
N ASP A 124 -2.82 -12.62 13.99
CA ASP A 124 -2.15 -13.48 14.96
C ASP A 124 -3.16 -13.94 16.03
N MET A 125 -2.72 -14.78 16.95
CA MET A 125 -3.57 -15.30 18.04
C MET A 125 -4.19 -14.19 18.90
N ALA A 126 -3.53 -13.03 19.01
CA ALA A 126 -4.03 -11.91 19.79
C ALA A 126 -5.01 -11.02 18.98
N ALA A 127 -5.04 -11.17 17.66
CA ALA A 127 -5.91 -10.42 16.77
C ALA A 127 -7.29 -11.09 16.55
N ILE A 128 -7.44 -12.38 16.86
CA ILE A 128 -8.70 -13.10 16.69
C ILE A 128 -9.83 -12.38 17.45
N GLY A 129 -10.96 -12.18 16.77
CA GLY A 129 -12.12 -11.45 17.27
C GLY A 129 -11.99 -9.92 17.21
N ARG A 130 -10.84 -9.37 16.80
CA ARG A 130 -10.65 -7.93 16.64
C ARG A 130 -10.94 -7.46 15.23
N SER A 131 -11.37 -6.20 15.11
CA SER A 131 -11.54 -5.53 13.81
C SER A 131 -10.24 -5.56 13.01
N LYS A 132 -10.33 -5.96 11.72
CA LYS A 132 -9.21 -5.92 10.78
C LYS A 132 -8.68 -4.49 10.62
N ALA A 133 -9.57 -3.51 10.50
CA ALA A 133 -9.20 -2.11 10.35
C ALA A 133 -8.47 -1.56 11.59
N GLU A 134 -8.95 -1.85 12.80
CA GLU A 134 -8.25 -1.40 14.02
C GLU A 134 -6.90 -2.07 14.20
N THR A 135 -6.81 -3.36 13.90
CA THR A 135 -5.54 -4.09 13.93
C THR A 135 -4.54 -3.51 12.93
N ALA A 136 -5.02 -3.17 11.72
CA ALA A 136 -4.22 -2.49 10.70
C ALA A 136 -3.68 -1.13 11.19
N ARG A 137 -4.51 -0.32 11.84
CA ARG A 137 -4.11 0.96 12.43
C ARG A 137 -3.01 0.79 13.48
N HIS A 138 -3.14 -0.20 14.36
CA HIS A 138 -2.13 -0.49 15.38
C HIS A 138 -0.82 -1.03 14.77
N ALA A 139 -0.92 -1.89 13.75
CA ALA A 139 0.26 -2.37 13.02
C ALA A 139 0.99 -1.22 12.31
N ALA A 140 0.24 -0.34 11.64
CA ALA A 140 0.80 0.81 10.95
C ALA A 140 1.58 1.74 11.88
N ALA A 141 1.05 2.03 13.07
CA ALA A 141 1.74 2.85 14.08
C ALA A 141 3.07 2.25 14.55
N ARG A 142 3.20 0.91 14.53
CA ARG A 142 4.46 0.22 14.89
C ARG A 142 5.43 0.13 13.71
N ILE A 143 4.93 0.01 12.49
CA ILE A 143 5.75 -0.15 11.27
C ILE A 143 6.29 1.20 10.81
N ASN A 144 5.41 2.17 10.65
CA ASN A 144 5.76 3.51 10.19
C ASN A 144 4.89 4.58 10.87
N PRO A 145 5.30 5.08 12.05
CA PRO A 145 4.56 6.12 12.76
C PRO A 145 4.57 7.48 12.05
N SER A 146 5.40 7.66 11.01
CA SER A 146 5.39 8.87 10.18
C SER A 146 4.22 8.91 9.21
N ALA A 147 3.67 7.75 8.81
CA ALA A 147 2.53 7.68 7.90
C ALA A 147 1.22 8.07 8.61
N THR A 148 0.34 8.73 7.86
CA THR A 148 -1.04 8.99 8.29
C THR A 148 -1.92 7.84 7.83
N VAL A 149 -2.58 7.13 8.77
CA VAL A 149 -3.45 6.00 8.45
C VAL A 149 -4.87 6.26 8.96
N ASP A 150 -5.81 6.41 8.03
CA ASP A 150 -7.26 6.46 8.27
C ASP A 150 -7.82 5.05 8.05
N ALA A 151 -8.01 4.30 9.13
CA ALA A 151 -8.52 2.92 9.09
C ALA A 151 -9.98 2.88 9.52
N ARG A 152 -10.86 2.38 8.64
CA ARG A 152 -12.31 2.38 8.84
C ARG A 152 -12.84 0.96 8.96
N HIS A 153 -13.52 0.68 10.06
CA HIS A 153 -14.22 -0.58 10.26
C HIS A 153 -15.62 -0.49 9.63
N GLU A 154 -15.67 -0.61 8.32
CA GLU A 154 -16.91 -0.53 7.55
C GLU A 154 -16.80 -1.30 6.22
N PHE A 155 -17.93 -1.81 5.74
CA PHE A 155 -18.09 -2.27 4.37
C PHE A 155 -18.45 -1.08 3.49
N LEU A 156 -17.59 -0.76 2.54
CA LEU A 156 -17.84 0.34 1.61
C LEU A 156 -18.91 -0.05 0.60
N THR A 157 -19.78 0.90 0.30
CA THR A 157 -20.86 0.77 -0.69
C THR A 157 -20.63 1.73 -1.85
N ARG A 158 -21.44 1.62 -2.91
CA ARG A 158 -21.44 2.56 -4.02
C ARG A 158 -21.57 4.02 -3.56
N ASP A 159 -22.32 4.27 -2.48
CA ASP A 159 -22.58 5.62 -1.97
C ASP A 159 -21.42 6.16 -1.12
N THR A 160 -20.67 5.29 -0.42
CA THR A 160 -19.56 5.69 0.46
C THR A 160 -18.21 5.69 -0.24
N LEU A 161 -18.02 4.89 -1.29
CA LEU A 161 -16.78 4.80 -2.08
C LEU A 161 -16.30 6.16 -2.62
N PRO A 162 -17.14 7.04 -3.22
CA PRO A 162 -16.65 8.32 -3.74
C PRO A 162 -15.97 9.18 -2.66
N GLY A 163 -16.56 9.26 -1.47
CA GLY A 163 -15.97 9.99 -0.34
C GLY A 163 -14.70 9.33 0.20
N PHE A 164 -14.63 7.99 0.14
CA PHE A 164 -13.45 7.24 0.55
C PHE A 164 -12.27 7.43 -0.42
N LEU A 165 -12.53 7.52 -1.72
CA LEU A 165 -11.52 7.69 -2.78
C LEU A 165 -11.08 9.16 -2.95
N ALA A 166 -11.87 10.11 -2.50
CA ALA A 166 -11.63 11.53 -2.75
C ALA A 166 -10.25 11.99 -2.26
N GLY A 167 -9.47 12.59 -3.16
CA GLY A 167 -8.13 13.12 -2.87
C GLY A 167 -7.05 12.06 -2.72
N CYS A 168 -7.31 10.80 -3.12
CA CYS A 168 -6.29 9.77 -3.24
C CYS A 168 -5.69 9.77 -4.65
N ASP A 169 -4.43 9.36 -4.75
CA ASP A 169 -3.69 9.25 -6.02
C ASP A 169 -3.87 7.87 -6.66
N LEU A 170 -4.26 6.87 -5.87
CA LEU A 170 -4.36 5.47 -6.26
C LEU A 170 -5.41 4.75 -5.42
N ALA A 171 -6.17 3.86 -6.06
CA ALA A 171 -7.01 2.86 -5.40
C ALA A 171 -6.39 1.47 -5.45
N ILE A 172 -6.60 0.67 -4.40
CA ILE A 172 -6.20 -0.74 -4.33
C ILE A 172 -7.42 -1.58 -4.00
N ASP A 173 -7.68 -2.55 -4.86
CA ASP A 173 -8.69 -3.58 -4.70
C ASP A 173 -8.06 -4.84 -4.09
N ALA A 174 -8.23 -5.00 -2.78
CA ALA A 174 -7.84 -6.19 -2.03
C ALA A 174 -9.08 -6.91 -1.44
N LEU A 175 -10.23 -6.78 -2.12
CA LEU A 175 -11.49 -7.40 -1.72
C LEU A 175 -11.40 -8.94 -1.77
N GLY A 176 -11.99 -9.59 -0.80
CA GLY A 176 -12.35 -11.00 -0.88
C GLY A 176 -13.60 -11.15 -1.76
N GLY A 177 -13.52 -12.04 -2.75
CA GLY A 177 -14.62 -12.27 -3.68
C GLY A 177 -14.72 -11.26 -4.84
N LEU A 178 -15.73 -11.44 -5.71
CA LEU A 178 -15.84 -10.72 -6.98
C LEU A 178 -16.96 -9.67 -7.00
N LYS A 179 -17.92 -9.75 -6.07
CA LYS A 179 -19.19 -9.01 -6.10
C LYS A 179 -19.02 -7.48 -6.21
N ASP A 180 -18.12 -6.91 -5.40
CA ASP A 180 -18.03 -5.45 -5.26
C ASP A 180 -16.87 -4.83 -6.06
N ARG A 181 -16.06 -5.68 -6.76
CA ARG A 181 -14.90 -5.23 -7.53
C ARG A 181 -15.25 -4.31 -8.68
N LEU A 182 -16.33 -4.62 -9.42
CA LEU A 182 -16.80 -3.78 -10.53
C LEU A 182 -17.25 -2.41 -10.03
N THR A 183 -17.91 -2.36 -8.88
CA THR A 183 -18.33 -1.09 -8.25
C THR A 183 -17.11 -0.25 -7.84
N LEU A 184 -16.11 -0.87 -7.20
CA LEU A 184 -14.87 -0.18 -6.82
C LEU A 184 -14.12 0.32 -8.05
N GLN A 185 -13.99 -0.51 -9.10
CA GLN A 185 -13.36 -0.12 -10.36
C GLN A 185 -14.05 1.09 -11.00
N GLN A 186 -15.40 1.09 -11.06
CA GLN A 186 -16.16 2.20 -11.60
C GLN A 186 -15.95 3.47 -10.77
N CYS A 187 -16.03 3.39 -9.44
CA CYS A 187 -15.81 4.55 -8.56
C CYS A 187 -14.39 5.10 -8.66
N ALA A 188 -13.37 4.25 -8.82
CA ALA A 188 -12.00 4.70 -9.04
C ALA A 188 -11.85 5.41 -10.39
N SER A 189 -12.47 4.88 -11.44
CA SER A 189 -12.53 5.53 -12.77
C SER A 189 -13.22 6.89 -12.71
N ASP A 190 -14.37 6.98 -12.03
CA ASP A 190 -15.12 8.23 -11.86
C ASP A 190 -14.33 9.27 -11.04
N ALA A 191 -13.52 8.81 -10.09
CA ALA A 191 -12.59 9.65 -9.32
C ALA A 191 -11.34 10.06 -10.11
N GLY A 192 -11.12 9.52 -11.31
CA GLY A 192 -9.98 9.81 -12.16
C GLY A 192 -8.65 9.22 -11.67
N ILE A 193 -8.69 8.20 -10.81
CA ILE A 193 -7.49 7.57 -10.24
C ILE A 193 -7.31 6.13 -10.74
N PRO A 194 -6.06 5.65 -10.93
CA PRO A 194 -5.81 4.27 -11.30
C PRO A 194 -6.20 3.31 -10.17
N LEU A 195 -6.56 2.08 -10.54
CA LEU A 195 -6.85 0.98 -9.64
C LEU A 195 -5.84 -0.14 -9.84
N VAL A 196 -5.17 -0.57 -8.77
CA VAL A 196 -4.41 -1.82 -8.74
C VAL A 196 -5.34 -2.90 -8.18
N THR A 197 -5.55 -3.97 -8.93
CA THR A 197 -6.44 -5.08 -8.56
C THR A 197 -5.75 -6.42 -8.71
N GLY A 198 -6.13 -7.38 -7.91
CA GLY A 198 -5.63 -8.75 -8.00
C GLY A 198 -6.54 -9.72 -7.26
N ALA A 199 -6.52 -10.97 -7.69
CA ALA A 199 -7.21 -12.07 -7.04
C ALA A 199 -6.42 -13.36 -7.19
N LEU A 200 -6.81 -14.37 -6.44
CA LEU A 200 -6.20 -15.69 -6.49
C LEU A 200 -7.22 -16.78 -6.14
N ALA A 201 -6.93 -17.99 -6.63
CA ALA A 201 -7.60 -19.22 -6.22
C ALA A 201 -6.57 -20.36 -6.32
N GLY A 202 -6.36 -21.10 -5.23
CA GLY A 202 -5.30 -22.11 -5.16
C GLY A 202 -3.90 -21.53 -5.42
N TRP A 203 -3.17 -22.13 -6.30
CA TRP A 203 -1.81 -21.72 -6.69
C TRP A 203 -1.75 -20.74 -7.85
N THR A 204 -2.91 -20.29 -8.35
CA THR A 204 -3.01 -19.36 -9.48
C THR A 204 -3.60 -18.02 -9.02
N GLY A 205 -3.12 -16.92 -9.59
CA GLY A 205 -3.67 -15.59 -9.34
C GLY A 205 -3.39 -14.64 -10.49
N TYR A 206 -3.97 -13.45 -10.41
CA TYR A 206 -3.66 -12.37 -11.34
C TYR A 206 -3.44 -11.05 -10.64
N VAL A 207 -2.71 -10.16 -11.31
CA VAL A 207 -2.57 -8.76 -10.95
C VAL A 207 -2.78 -7.90 -12.20
N ALA A 208 -3.52 -6.81 -12.07
CA ALA A 208 -3.76 -5.85 -13.15
C ALA A 208 -3.74 -4.41 -12.63
N VAL A 209 -3.52 -3.48 -13.56
CA VAL A 209 -3.71 -2.05 -13.34
C VAL A 209 -4.77 -1.55 -14.30
N VAL A 210 -5.83 -0.98 -13.75
CA VAL A 210 -6.94 -0.39 -14.50
C VAL A 210 -6.80 1.12 -14.46
N MET A 211 -6.50 1.73 -15.61
CA MET A 211 -6.46 3.19 -15.72
C MET A 211 -7.90 3.74 -15.87
N PRO A 212 -8.16 5.00 -15.46
CA PRO A 212 -9.47 5.59 -15.60
C PRO A 212 -10.02 5.47 -17.03
N GLY A 213 -11.28 5.01 -17.15
CA GLY A 213 -11.94 4.78 -18.43
C GLY A 213 -11.55 3.51 -19.18
N GLN A 214 -10.62 2.72 -18.66
CA GLN A 214 -10.23 1.45 -19.29
C GLN A 214 -10.99 0.25 -18.71
N PRO A 215 -11.19 -0.84 -19.50
CA PRO A 215 -11.70 -2.09 -18.98
C PRO A 215 -10.69 -2.74 -18.02
N GLY A 216 -11.21 -3.59 -17.12
CA GLY A 216 -10.40 -4.35 -16.18
C GLY A 216 -10.91 -5.76 -15.95
N PRO A 217 -10.20 -6.59 -15.20
CA PRO A 217 -10.57 -7.99 -14.97
C PRO A 217 -11.98 -8.17 -14.38
N ALA A 218 -12.48 -7.22 -13.60
CA ALA A 218 -13.81 -7.31 -12.98
C ALA A 218 -14.96 -7.44 -13.99
N GLN A 219 -14.80 -6.93 -15.23
CA GLN A 219 -15.79 -7.10 -16.30
C GLN A 219 -15.76 -8.51 -16.92
N LEU A 220 -14.64 -9.20 -16.85
CA LEU A 220 -14.43 -10.51 -17.48
C LEU A 220 -14.74 -11.68 -16.55
N MET A 221 -14.51 -11.51 -15.24
CA MET A 221 -14.54 -12.61 -14.27
C MET A 221 -15.91 -12.95 -13.72
N GLY A 222 -16.93 -12.15 -14.00
CA GLY A 222 -18.27 -12.37 -13.46
C GLY A 222 -18.38 -12.12 -11.96
N LEU A 223 -19.35 -12.78 -11.30
CA LEU A 223 -19.67 -12.57 -9.88
C LEU A 223 -19.51 -13.83 -9.01
N ASP A 224 -19.04 -14.93 -9.58
CA ASP A 224 -18.96 -16.23 -8.91
C ASP A 224 -17.63 -16.42 -8.19
N ASN A 225 -17.67 -16.59 -6.86
CA ASN A 225 -16.51 -16.84 -6.01
C ASN A 225 -16.12 -18.34 -5.90
N GLY A 226 -16.81 -19.23 -6.58
CA GLY A 226 -16.64 -20.68 -6.42
C GLY A 226 -15.20 -21.19 -6.58
N ALA A 227 -14.39 -20.53 -7.39
CA ALA A 227 -12.99 -20.92 -7.56
C ALA A 227 -12.14 -20.70 -6.29
N GLU A 228 -12.28 -19.55 -5.63
CA GLU A 228 -11.57 -19.26 -4.37
C GLU A 228 -12.03 -20.21 -3.26
N GLU A 229 -13.34 -20.46 -3.16
CA GLU A 229 -13.91 -21.34 -2.15
C GLU A 229 -13.48 -22.80 -2.33
N SER A 230 -13.38 -23.27 -3.58
CA SER A 230 -13.04 -24.66 -3.89
C SER A 230 -11.53 -24.95 -3.86
N LEU A 231 -10.68 -24.01 -4.29
CA LEU A 231 -9.23 -24.18 -4.41
C LEU A 231 -8.45 -23.62 -3.21
N GLY A 232 -9.10 -22.77 -2.40
CA GLY A 232 -8.49 -22.14 -1.23
C GLY A 232 -7.48 -21.05 -1.57
N CYS A 233 -6.75 -20.59 -0.55
CA CYS A 233 -5.84 -19.44 -0.61
C CYS A 233 -4.51 -19.77 0.08
N PRO A 234 -3.59 -20.50 -0.55
CA PRO A 234 -2.29 -20.79 0.02
C PRO A 234 -1.46 -19.53 0.29
N PRO A 235 -0.77 -19.40 1.45
CA PRO A 235 0.01 -18.23 1.81
C PRO A 235 1.03 -17.78 0.75
N PRO A 236 1.76 -18.68 0.05
CA PRO A 236 2.71 -18.25 -0.98
C PRO A 236 2.03 -17.49 -2.13
N THR A 237 0.88 -17.96 -2.61
CA THR A 237 0.12 -17.28 -3.67
C THR A 237 -0.40 -15.93 -3.20
N VAL A 238 -0.99 -15.87 -1.99
CA VAL A 238 -1.47 -14.62 -1.38
C VAL A 238 -0.34 -13.59 -1.30
N ASN A 239 0.82 -13.97 -0.74
CA ASN A 239 1.94 -13.06 -0.55
C ASN A 239 2.56 -12.61 -1.88
N LEU A 240 2.67 -13.50 -2.86
CA LEU A 240 3.20 -13.13 -4.18
C LEU A 240 2.27 -12.15 -4.90
N MET A 241 0.97 -12.43 -4.96
CA MET A 241 0.01 -11.50 -5.57
C MET A 241 0.03 -10.14 -4.88
N ALA A 242 0.00 -10.10 -3.54
CA ALA A 242 0.07 -8.87 -2.77
C ALA A 242 1.37 -8.09 -3.05
N THR A 243 2.50 -8.78 -3.19
CA THR A 243 3.80 -8.16 -3.49
C THR A 243 3.83 -7.57 -4.91
N LEU A 244 3.27 -8.26 -5.89
CA LEU A 244 3.16 -7.75 -7.26
C LEU A 244 2.22 -6.53 -7.32
N MET A 245 1.10 -6.54 -6.59
CA MET A 245 0.20 -5.39 -6.45
C MET A 245 0.89 -4.20 -5.81
N ALA A 246 1.61 -4.40 -4.71
CA ALA A 246 2.38 -3.35 -4.03
C ALA A 246 3.49 -2.78 -4.94
N ALA A 247 4.13 -3.63 -5.75
CA ALA A 247 5.15 -3.19 -6.71
C ALA A 247 4.57 -2.30 -7.83
N GLU A 248 3.40 -2.64 -8.39
CA GLU A 248 2.72 -1.78 -9.38
C GLU A 248 2.19 -0.48 -8.75
N ALA A 249 1.65 -0.54 -7.51
CA ALA A 249 1.28 0.64 -6.75
C ALA A 249 2.48 1.58 -6.55
N ALA A 250 3.61 1.05 -6.09
CA ALA A 250 4.83 1.82 -5.91
C ALA A 250 5.35 2.42 -7.23
N ARG A 251 5.23 1.69 -8.36
CA ARG A 251 5.59 2.18 -9.69
C ARG A 251 4.78 3.41 -10.07
N LEU A 252 3.46 3.33 -9.97
CA LEU A 252 2.55 4.45 -10.27
C LEU A 252 2.83 5.66 -9.39
N LEU A 253 2.95 5.45 -8.06
CA LEU A 253 3.17 6.53 -7.09
C LEU A 253 4.53 7.21 -7.23
N ARG A 254 5.56 6.53 -7.77
CA ARG A 254 6.84 7.14 -8.12
C ARG A 254 6.77 7.97 -9.40
N GLY A 255 5.66 7.91 -10.14
CA GLY A 255 5.46 8.60 -11.42
C GLY A 255 5.94 7.80 -12.64
N ASP A 256 6.19 6.51 -12.48
CA ASP A 256 6.52 5.62 -13.59
C ASP A 256 5.22 5.12 -14.26
N THR A 257 5.31 4.72 -15.52
CA THR A 257 4.18 4.07 -16.22
C THR A 257 4.01 2.64 -15.74
N SER A 258 2.76 2.22 -15.53
CA SER A 258 2.46 0.81 -15.22
C SER A 258 2.88 -0.09 -16.38
N ARG A 259 3.40 -1.26 -16.05
CA ARG A 259 3.66 -2.32 -17.03
C ARG A 259 2.42 -3.17 -17.31
N LEU A 260 1.37 -3.03 -16.47
CA LEU A 260 0.13 -3.80 -16.57
C LEU A 260 -1.09 -2.96 -17.03
N ALA A 261 -0.89 -1.69 -17.41
CA ALA A 261 -1.99 -0.90 -18.00
C ALA A 261 -2.50 -1.58 -19.29
N GLY A 262 -3.82 -1.87 -19.34
CA GLY A 262 -4.47 -2.60 -20.45
C GLY A 262 -4.09 -4.08 -20.57
N SER A 263 -3.56 -4.66 -19.48
CA SER A 263 -3.24 -6.09 -19.41
C SER A 263 -3.29 -6.59 -17.97
N MET A 264 -3.37 -7.90 -17.81
CA MET A 264 -3.18 -8.55 -16.52
C MET A 264 -2.00 -9.54 -16.59
N LEU A 265 -1.27 -9.67 -15.48
CA LEU A 265 -0.29 -10.71 -15.27
C LEU A 265 -0.98 -11.87 -14.56
N VAL A 266 -1.07 -13.02 -15.22
CA VAL A 266 -1.53 -14.29 -14.63
C VAL A 266 -0.32 -15.07 -14.17
N VAL A 267 -0.37 -15.57 -12.95
CA VAL A 267 0.71 -16.33 -12.32
C VAL A 267 0.18 -17.68 -11.90
N ASP A 268 0.87 -18.72 -12.29
CA ASP A 268 0.63 -20.10 -11.84
C ASP A 268 1.89 -20.58 -11.11
N LEU A 269 1.78 -20.77 -9.79
CA LEU A 269 2.90 -21.21 -8.96
C LEU A 269 3.16 -22.69 -9.02
N ASP A 270 2.19 -23.52 -9.40
CA ASP A 270 2.42 -24.95 -9.60
C ASP A 270 3.34 -25.20 -10.80
N ASN A 271 3.17 -24.42 -11.87
CA ASN A 271 3.96 -24.54 -13.09
C ASN A 271 5.08 -23.48 -13.20
N LEU A 272 5.14 -22.52 -12.25
CA LEU A 272 6.06 -21.38 -12.25
C LEU A 272 5.98 -20.54 -13.53
N THR A 273 4.76 -20.33 -14.05
CA THR A 273 4.53 -19.50 -15.24
C THR A 273 4.02 -18.10 -14.87
N PHE A 274 4.38 -17.14 -15.70
CA PHE A 274 4.03 -15.73 -15.57
C PHE A 274 3.61 -15.22 -16.94
N ASP A 275 2.30 -15.21 -17.22
CA ASP A 275 1.75 -14.90 -18.52
C ASP A 275 1.06 -13.54 -18.52
N ARG A 276 1.39 -12.70 -19.50
CA ARG A 276 0.74 -11.41 -19.67
C ARG A 276 -0.37 -11.52 -20.70
N ILE A 277 -1.59 -11.18 -20.30
CA ILE A 277 -2.80 -11.23 -21.12
C ILE A 277 -3.32 -9.81 -21.35
N SER A 278 -3.61 -9.42 -22.59
CA SER A 278 -4.27 -8.15 -22.91
C SER A 278 -5.73 -8.17 -22.46
N LEU A 279 -6.23 -7.03 -21.96
CA LEU A 279 -7.61 -6.81 -21.52
C LEU A 279 -8.41 -6.08 -22.58
#